data_6787fbb6c2235299887fb67ccda193be
#
_entry.id   6787fbb6c2235299887fb67ccda193be
#
_cell.length_a   1.000
_cell.length_b   1.000
_cell.length_c   1.000
_cell.angle_alpha   90.00
_cell.angle_beta   90.00
_cell.angle_gamma   90.00
#
_symmetry.space_group_name_H-M   'P 1'
#
loop_
_entity.id
_entity.type
_entity.pdbx_description
1 polymer ?
#
loop_
_entity_poly.entity_id
_entity_poly.type
_entity_poly.pdbx_seq_one_letter_code
_entity_poly.pdbx_strand_id
1 'polypeptide(L)'
;MANTPSPDQNQFANKAQAWSARFSEPVSELVKRYTASVDFDKRLARVDIQGSLAHADMLAAQGIIGAQDLADIQRGMTQILSEIDAGSFQWLLDLEDVHLNIEKRLVELVGDAGKRLHTGRSRNDQVATDIRLWLRGEIDTLIDLLRQLRHALATVALDNAATIMPGFTHLQVAQPVTFGHHLLAYAEMFGRDAERLADCRRRVNRLPLGAAALAGTSFPIDRERVAKTLGFDGVCRNSLDAVSDRDFAIEFCAAGALIMTHDSRLSEELVLWMSPRVGFIDLADRFCTGSSIMPQKKNPDVPELARGKTGRVNGNLVALLTLMKGQPLAYNKDNQEDKEGLFDTVDTVRDTLTIFADMAAGIKVKADNMRAAALQGFATATDLADYLVKRGVPFRDAHEVVAHAVRDCEQRGCDLADLSLDELKAYHPTIGDDVHQVLTLEGSVAARKHVGGTAPERVAEEARRVLQETAAQ
;
A
#
# COMPACT_ATOMS: atom_id res chain seq x y z
N MET A 1 -32.75 31.47 43.10
CA MET A 1 -32.92 30.04 43.41
C MET A 1 -32.43 29.32 42.15
N ALA A 2 -31.26 28.67 42.23
CA ALA A 2 -30.69 27.93 41.14
C ALA A 2 -31.48 26.60 41.00
N ASN A 3 -32.08 26.40 39.84
CA ASN A 3 -32.71 25.11 39.52
C ASN A 3 -31.63 24.02 39.46
N THR A 4 -31.60 23.16 40.46
CA THR A 4 -30.84 21.91 40.42
C THR A 4 -31.58 20.97 39.46
N PRO A 5 -30.93 20.45 38.39
CA PRO A 5 -31.55 19.53 37.46
C PRO A 5 -31.93 18.23 38.19
N SER A 6 -33.06 17.65 37.82
CA SER A 6 -33.53 16.36 38.35
C SER A 6 -32.54 15.23 37.98
N PRO A 7 -32.37 14.19 38.82
CA PRO A 7 -31.43 13.10 38.61
C PRO A 7 -31.67 12.23 37.34
N ASP A 8 -32.78 12.40 36.68
CA ASP A 8 -33.21 11.60 35.52
C ASP A 8 -32.89 12.16 34.13
N GLN A 9 -32.21 13.31 34.05
CA GLN A 9 -31.77 13.79 32.75
C GLN A 9 -30.42 13.19 32.37
N ASN A 10 -30.44 12.38 31.33
CA ASN A 10 -29.25 11.78 30.73
C ASN A 10 -28.20 12.87 30.41
N GLN A 11 -27.12 12.93 31.21
CA GLN A 11 -26.04 13.91 31.12
C GLN A 11 -25.32 13.90 29.75
N PHE A 12 -25.60 12.90 28.92
CA PHE A 12 -24.99 12.69 27.60
C PHE A 12 -25.95 12.95 26.44
N ALA A 13 -27.04 13.67 26.64
CA ALA A 13 -28.01 13.95 25.57
C ALA A 13 -27.38 14.72 24.38
N ASN A 14 -26.35 15.52 24.64
CA ASN A 14 -25.50 16.15 23.63
C ASN A 14 -24.14 16.50 24.24
N LYS A 15 -23.12 16.80 23.41
CA LYS A 15 -21.77 17.18 23.85
C LYS A 15 -21.78 18.33 24.87
N ALA A 16 -22.64 19.31 24.68
CA ALA A 16 -22.78 20.43 25.58
C ALA A 16 -23.20 19.99 26.99
N GLN A 17 -24.02 18.97 27.15
CA GLN A 17 -24.41 18.43 28.46
C GLN A 17 -23.35 17.55 29.09
N ALA A 18 -22.55 16.82 28.27
CA ALA A 18 -21.49 15.93 28.77
C ALA A 18 -20.30 16.69 29.41
N TRP A 19 -19.95 17.88 28.88
CA TRP A 19 -18.73 18.60 29.27
C TRP A 19 -18.94 20.04 29.72
N SER A 20 -20.18 20.53 29.81
CA SER A 20 -20.49 22.00 29.80
C SER A 20 -20.86 22.60 31.14
N ALA A 21 -20.69 21.96 32.28
CA ALA A 21 -20.95 22.60 33.57
C ALA A 21 -20.19 23.93 33.76
N ARG A 22 -19.16 24.21 32.97
CA ARG A 22 -18.34 25.40 32.99
C ARG A 22 -18.81 26.48 31.97
N PHE A 23 -19.47 26.08 30.88
CA PHE A 23 -19.78 26.97 29.75
C PHE A 23 -21.20 27.45 29.81
N SER A 24 -21.42 28.74 29.54
CA SER A 24 -22.71 29.41 29.65
C SER A 24 -23.46 29.53 28.32
N GLU A 25 -22.79 29.26 27.20
CA GLU A 25 -23.35 29.40 25.87
C GLU A 25 -23.43 28.06 25.14
N PRO A 26 -24.50 27.78 24.38
CA PRO A 26 -24.63 26.58 23.58
C PRO A 26 -23.69 26.65 22.34
N VAL A 27 -23.21 25.49 21.91
CA VAL A 27 -22.42 25.36 20.67
C VAL A 27 -23.35 25.57 19.47
N SER A 28 -22.96 26.42 18.51
CA SER A 28 -23.73 26.63 17.29
C SER A 28 -23.69 25.40 16.35
N GLU A 29 -24.71 25.23 15.51
CA GLU A 29 -24.79 24.13 14.56
C GLU A 29 -23.61 24.10 13.56
N LEU A 30 -23.10 25.27 13.17
CA LEU A 30 -21.93 25.38 12.33
C LEU A 30 -20.68 24.83 13.04
N VAL A 31 -20.47 25.18 14.30
CA VAL A 31 -19.33 24.71 15.11
C VAL A 31 -19.43 23.21 15.34
N LYS A 32 -20.61 22.67 15.62
CA LYS A 32 -20.83 21.22 15.75
C LYS A 32 -20.36 20.48 14.49
N ARG A 33 -20.83 20.89 13.31
CA ARG A 33 -20.43 20.29 12.04
C ARG A 33 -18.93 20.42 11.76
N TYR A 34 -18.34 21.56 12.10
CA TYR A 34 -16.93 21.84 11.85
C TYR A 34 -16.01 21.02 12.75
N THR A 35 -16.44 20.70 13.98
CA THR A 35 -15.62 20.00 14.97
C THR A 35 -15.92 18.52 15.10
N ALA A 36 -17.03 18.03 14.55
CA ALA A 36 -17.40 16.62 14.61
C ALA A 36 -16.55 15.77 13.67
N SER A 37 -16.28 14.54 14.08
CA SER A 37 -15.51 13.55 13.32
C SER A 37 -16.28 12.23 13.08
N VAL A 38 -17.48 12.10 13.64
CA VAL A 38 -18.25 10.83 13.60
C VAL A 38 -18.51 10.31 12.18
N ASP A 39 -18.60 11.20 11.19
CA ASP A 39 -18.87 10.80 9.81
C ASP A 39 -17.75 9.92 9.22
N PHE A 40 -16.50 10.16 9.62
CA PHE A 40 -15.36 9.38 9.15
C PHE A 40 -14.75 8.46 10.22
N ASP A 41 -14.76 8.86 11.53
CA ASP A 41 -14.12 8.07 12.58
C ASP A 41 -14.97 6.90 13.09
N LYS A 42 -16.27 6.82 12.76
CA LYS A 42 -17.11 5.62 13.00
C LYS A 42 -16.50 4.33 12.45
N ARG A 43 -15.56 4.42 11.52
CA ARG A 43 -14.73 3.33 11.01
C ARG A 43 -13.93 2.63 12.13
N LEU A 44 -13.58 3.36 13.19
CA LEU A 44 -12.84 2.86 14.34
C LEU A 44 -13.71 2.13 15.36
N ALA A 45 -15.03 2.09 15.21
CA ALA A 45 -15.96 1.58 16.23
C ALA A 45 -15.61 0.18 16.76
N ARG A 46 -15.22 -0.75 15.89
CA ARG A 46 -14.86 -2.13 16.30
C ARG A 46 -13.62 -2.17 17.16
N VAL A 47 -12.60 -1.41 16.81
CA VAL A 47 -11.32 -1.34 17.55
C VAL A 47 -11.50 -0.54 18.85
N ASP A 48 -12.36 0.48 18.87
CA ASP A 48 -12.73 1.21 20.09
C ASP A 48 -13.42 0.28 21.10
N ILE A 49 -14.38 -0.53 20.66
CA ILE A 49 -15.03 -1.53 21.51
C ILE A 49 -14.01 -2.56 22.02
N GLN A 50 -13.12 -3.04 21.15
CA GLN A 50 -12.07 -3.99 21.53
C GLN A 50 -11.11 -3.38 22.58
N GLY A 51 -10.66 -2.16 22.38
CA GLY A 51 -9.82 -1.42 23.32
C GLY A 51 -10.54 -1.17 24.65
N SER A 52 -11.81 -0.78 24.59
CA SER A 52 -12.66 -0.55 25.78
C SER A 52 -12.90 -1.82 26.60
N LEU A 53 -13.12 -2.96 25.96
CA LEU A 53 -13.26 -4.25 26.65
C LEU A 53 -11.97 -4.69 27.35
N ALA A 54 -10.81 -4.52 26.68
CA ALA A 54 -9.52 -4.81 27.30
C ALA A 54 -9.21 -3.89 28.49
N HIS A 55 -9.60 -2.63 28.39
CA HIS A 55 -9.49 -1.66 29.49
C HIS A 55 -10.40 -2.03 30.65
N ALA A 56 -11.67 -2.38 30.41
CA ALA A 56 -12.59 -2.80 31.47
C ALA A 56 -12.12 -4.09 32.20
N ASP A 57 -11.61 -5.08 31.44
CA ASP A 57 -11.02 -6.30 32.03
C ASP A 57 -9.84 -5.95 32.95
N MET A 58 -8.97 -5.06 32.53
CA MET A 58 -7.84 -4.58 33.34
C MET A 58 -8.34 -3.84 34.60
N LEU A 59 -9.31 -2.92 34.49
CA LEU A 59 -9.87 -2.19 35.62
C LEU A 59 -10.47 -3.15 36.67
N ALA A 60 -11.18 -4.18 36.24
CA ALA A 60 -11.72 -5.19 37.15
C ALA A 60 -10.61 -6.03 37.80
N ALA A 61 -9.60 -6.45 37.03
CA ALA A 61 -8.48 -7.22 37.56
C ALA A 61 -7.66 -6.45 38.58
N GLN A 62 -7.60 -5.12 38.47
CA GLN A 62 -6.94 -4.22 39.42
C GLN A 62 -7.87 -3.79 40.59
N GLY A 63 -9.11 -4.28 40.61
CA GLY A 63 -10.10 -3.94 41.67
C GLY A 63 -10.59 -2.49 41.60
N ILE A 64 -10.43 -1.82 40.47
CA ILE A 64 -10.87 -0.42 40.26
C ILE A 64 -12.37 -0.39 39.98
N ILE A 65 -12.91 -1.40 39.27
CA ILE A 65 -14.34 -1.62 39.09
C ILE A 65 -14.70 -3.03 39.58
N GLY A 66 -16.00 -3.24 39.89
CA GLY A 66 -16.51 -4.54 40.35
C GLY A 66 -16.67 -5.56 39.22
N ALA A 67 -16.76 -6.84 39.59
CA ALA A 67 -17.04 -7.91 38.62
C ALA A 67 -18.37 -7.74 37.90
N GLN A 68 -19.38 -7.19 38.60
CA GLN A 68 -20.68 -6.91 38.01
C GLN A 68 -20.61 -5.79 36.99
N ASP A 69 -19.84 -4.72 37.27
CA ASP A 69 -19.60 -3.63 36.29
C ASP A 69 -18.94 -4.17 35.02
N LEU A 70 -17.93 -5.05 35.17
CA LEU A 70 -17.29 -5.69 34.01
C LEU A 70 -18.30 -6.50 33.18
N ALA A 71 -19.13 -7.35 33.82
CA ALA A 71 -20.11 -8.16 33.14
C ALA A 71 -21.15 -7.29 32.39
N ASP A 72 -21.59 -6.20 33.00
CA ASP A 72 -22.54 -5.26 32.41
C ASP A 72 -21.91 -4.52 31.22
N ILE A 73 -20.66 -4.04 31.32
CA ILE A 73 -19.91 -3.41 30.23
C ILE A 73 -19.77 -4.40 29.06
N GLN A 74 -19.35 -5.63 29.32
CA GLN A 74 -19.20 -6.66 28.29
C GLN A 74 -20.52 -6.95 27.55
N ARG A 75 -21.62 -7.07 28.29
CA ARG A 75 -22.96 -7.25 27.71
C ARG A 75 -23.35 -6.05 26.84
N GLY A 76 -23.20 -4.83 27.35
CA GLY A 76 -23.53 -3.61 26.63
C GLY A 76 -22.70 -3.42 25.36
N MET A 77 -21.38 -3.64 25.42
CA MET A 77 -20.49 -3.55 24.25
C MET A 77 -20.80 -4.61 23.19
N THR A 78 -21.14 -5.83 23.59
CA THR A 78 -21.56 -6.89 22.67
C THR A 78 -22.86 -6.51 21.94
N GLN A 79 -23.81 -5.91 22.65
CA GLN A 79 -25.04 -5.41 22.04
C GLN A 79 -24.77 -4.27 21.06
N ILE A 80 -23.94 -3.30 21.43
CA ILE A 80 -23.56 -2.18 20.56
C ILE A 80 -22.88 -2.70 19.27
N LEU A 81 -21.96 -3.66 19.39
CA LEU A 81 -21.32 -4.28 18.24
C LEU A 81 -22.34 -4.94 17.30
N SER A 82 -23.33 -5.66 17.89
CA SER A 82 -24.44 -6.26 17.11
C SER A 82 -25.30 -5.20 16.41
N GLU A 83 -25.58 -4.07 17.07
CA GLU A 83 -26.32 -2.96 16.46
C GLU A 83 -25.53 -2.33 15.30
N ILE A 84 -24.21 -2.18 15.43
CA ILE A 84 -23.32 -1.67 14.38
C ILE A 84 -23.31 -2.64 13.19
N ASP A 85 -23.17 -3.93 13.45
CA ASP A 85 -23.13 -4.97 12.42
C ASP A 85 -24.44 -5.08 11.64
N ALA A 86 -25.56 -4.89 12.33
CA ALA A 86 -26.89 -4.87 11.72
C ALA A 86 -27.22 -3.54 11.02
N GLY A 87 -26.34 -2.53 11.10
CA GLY A 87 -26.59 -1.18 10.54
C GLY A 87 -27.70 -0.41 11.27
N SER A 88 -28.08 -0.82 12.47
CA SER A 88 -29.16 -0.20 13.27
C SER A 88 -28.66 0.81 14.31
N PHE A 89 -27.34 0.86 14.54
CA PHE A 89 -26.73 1.84 15.46
C PHE A 89 -26.88 3.26 14.92
N GLN A 90 -27.36 4.17 15.80
CA GLN A 90 -27.60 5.57 15.42
C GLN A 90 -26.37 6.43 15.74
N TRP A 91 -25.68 6.90 14.70
CA TRP A 91 -24.58 7.84 14.81
C TRP A 91 -25.12 9.26 14.88
N LEU A 92 -24.86 9.97 15.98
CA LEU A 92 -25.37 11.31 16.24
C LEU A 92 -24.25 12.34 16.14
N LEU A 93 -24.40 13.32 15.26
CA LEU A 93 -23.47 14.43 15.09
C LEU A 93 -23.27 15.22 16.38
N ASP A 94 -24.35 15.38 17.17
CA ASP A 94 -24.34 16.09 18.46
C ASP A 94 -23.41 15.44 19.50
N LEU A 95 -22.97 14.21 19.27
CA LEU A 95 -22.02 13.48 20.12
C LEU A 95 -20.58 13.51 19.57
N GLU A 96 -20.32 14.33 18.55
CA GLU A 96 -19.01 14.66 18.01
C GLU A 96 -18.24 13.50 17.35
N ASP A 97 -17.92 12.42 18.08
CA ASP A 97 -17.01 11.34 17.66
C ASP A 97 -17.60 9.94 17.91
N VAL A 98 -16.94 8.93 17.36
CA VAL A 98 -17.28 7.52 17.53
C VAL A 98 -17.35 7.13 19.00
N HIS A 99 -16.43 7.62 19.80
CA HIS A 99 -16.24 7.24 21.20
C HIS A 99 -17.41 7.70 22.07
N LEU A 100 -17.83 8.99 21.95
CA LEU A 100 -18.94 9.51 22.73
C LEU A 100 -20.28 8.90 22.30
N ASN A 101 -20.45 8.56 21.02
CA ASN A 101 -21.62 7.83 20.54
C ASN A 101 -21.71 6.43 21.20
N ILE A 102 -20.61 5.68 21.24
CA ILE A 102 -20.54 4.37 21.89
C ILE A 102 -20.73 4.49 23.40
N GLU A 103 -20.06 5.45 24.05
CA GLU A 103 -20.16 5.66 25.50
C GLU A 103 -21.58 6.02 25.92
N LYS A 104 -22.27 6.92 25.21
CA LYS A 104 -23.68 7.24 25.46
C LYS A 104 -24.55 6.00 25.36
N ARG A 105 -24.43 5.23 24.27
CA ARG A 105 -25.23 4.04 24.07
C ARG A 105 -24.97 3.00 25.16
N LEU A 106 -23.71 2.84 25.58
CA LEU A 106 -23.36 1.96 26.70
C LEU A 106 -24.06 2.38 28.00
N VAL A 107 -24.04 3.68 28.33
CA VAL A 107 -24.72 4.20 29.52
C VAL A 107 -26.24 3.99 29.45
N GLU A 108 -26.86 4.11 28.28
CA GLU A 108 -28.30 3.79 28.09
C GLU A 108 -28.59 2.31 28.37
N LEU A 109 -27.67 1.42 28.01
CA LEU A 109 -27.86 -0.04 28.17
C LEU A 109 -27.58 -0.56 29.60
N VAL A 110 -26.56 0.00 30.26
CA VAL A 110 -26.03 -0.56 31.51
C VAL A 110 -25.88 0.45 32.66
N GLY A 111 -26.34 1.69 32.48
CA GLY A 111 -26.35 2.71 33.51
C GLY A 111 -24.96 3.10 34.03
N ASP A 112 -24.81 3.12 35.37
CA ASP A 112 -23.60 3.60 36.03
C ASP A 112 -22.34 2.75 35.72
N ALA A 113 -22.49 1.46 35.41
CA ALA A 113 -21.38 0.62 34.98
C ALA A 113 -20.72 1.22 33.70
N GLY A 114 -21.51 1.70 32.75
CA GLY A 114 -20.99 2.38 31.55
C GLY A 114 -20.19 3.65 31.85
N LYS A 115 -20.62 4.43 32.84
CA LYS A 115 -19.90 5.64 33.27
C LYS A 115 -18.53 5.32 33.91
N ARG A 116 -18.38 4.16 34.57
CA ARG A 116 -17.12 3.73 35.20
C ARG A 116 -16.07 3.29 34.19
N LEU A 117 -16.44 2.96 32.97
CA LEU A 117 -15.51 2.53 31.91
C LEU A 117 -14.44 3.58 31.63
N HIS A 118 -14.74 4.87 31.75
CA HIS A 118 -13.79 5.95 31.44
C HIS A 118 -12.74 6.18 32.54
N THR A 119 -12.80 5.43 33.66
CA THR A 119 -11.85 5.58 34.78
C THR A 119 -10.41 5.30 34.32
N GLY A 120 -9.48 6.21 34.64
CA GLY A 120 -8.06 6.07 34.35
C GLY A 120 -7.70 6.20 32.84
N ARG A 121 -8.60 6.70 32.01
CA ARG A 121 -8.48 6.86 30.58
C ARG A 121 -8.83 8.28 30.14
N SER A 122 -8.29 8.73 29.00
CA SER A 122 -8.70 9.93 28.29
C SER A 122 -9.12 9.60 26.86
N ARG A 123 -9.83 10.52 26.21
CA ARG A 123 -10.08 10.44 24.77
C ARG A 123 -8.76 10.40 23.96
N ASN A 124 -7.71 11.06 24.47
CA ASN A 124 -6.41 11.17 23.79
C ASN A 124 -5.70 9.83 23.63
N ASP A 125 -5.57 9.04 24.70
CA ASP A 125 -4.94 7.71 24.63
C ASP A 125 -5.87 6.66 24.01
N GLN A 126 -7.18 6.83 24.11
CA GLN A 126 -8.17 6.01 23.46
C GLN A 126 -8.05 6.10 21.95
N VAL A 127 -8.17 7.29 21.36
CA VAL A 127 -8.08 7.47 19.91
C VAL A 127 -6.71 7.07 19.34
N ALA A 128 -5.62 7.35 20.07
CA ALA A 128 -4.29 6.92 19.66
C ALA A 128 -4.16 5.39 19.61
N THR A 129 -4.81 4.69 20.53
CA THR A 129 -4.85 3.22 20.54
C THR A 129 -5.69 2.68 19.37
N ASP A 130 -6.84 3.27 19.13
CA ASP A 130 -7.77 2.83 18.09
C ASP A 130 -7.18 2.96 16.68
N ILE A 131 -6.52 4.09 16.40
CA ILE A 131 -5.85 4.28 15.10
C ILE A 131 -4.76 3.22 14.91
N ARG A 132 -3.97 2.91 15.94
CA ARG A 132 -2.92 1.89 15.85
C ARG A 132 -3.50 0.49 15.68
N LEU A 133 -4.55 0.13 16.41
CA LEU A 133 -5.23 -1.16 16.28
C LEU A 133 -5.81 -1.34 14.87
N TRP A 134 -6.49 -0.32 14.37
CA TRP A 134 -7.07 -0.32 13.03
C TRP A 134 -6.00 -0.41 11.96
N LEU A 135 -5.02 0.49 11.99
CA LEU A 135 -3.97 0.54 10.98
C LEU A 135 -3.14 -0.74 10.93
N ARG A 136 -2.88 -1.36 12.09
CA ARG A 136 -2.19 -2.66 12.15
C ARG A 136 -2.90 -3.74 11.33
N GLY A 137 -4.22 -3.84 11.45
CA GLY A 137 -5.02 -4.79 10.68
C GLY A 137 -5.03 -4.47 9.19
N GLU A 138 -5.10 -3.20 8.83
CA GLU A 138 -5.03 -2.77 7.42
C GLU A 138 -3.64 -3.06 6.81
N ILE A 139 -2.56 -2.84 7.55
CA ILE A 139 -1.21 -3.20 7.09
C ILE A 139 -1.09 -4.70 6.82
N ASP A 140 -1.63 -5.55 7.70
CA ASP A 140 -1.63 -7.01 7.50
C ASP A 140 -2.38 -7.38 6.20
N THR A 141 -3.52 -6.75 5.94
CA THR A 141 -4.30 -6.92 4.71
C THR A 141 -3.50 -6.46 3.47
N LEU A 142 -2.84 -5.31 3.54
CA LEU A 142 -2.05 -4.79 2.41
C LEU A 142 -0.81 -5.65 2.10
N ILE A 143 -0.14 -6.19 3.12
CA ILE A 143 0.96 -7.14 2.92
C ILE A 143 0.45 -8.39 2.18
N ASP A 144 -0.73 -8.90 2.55
CA ASP A 144 -1.32 -10.04 1.85
C ASP A 144 -1.68 -9.72 0.40
N LEU A 145 -2.23 -8.53 0.11
CA LEU A 145 -2.52 -8.09 -1.24
C LEU A 145 -1.24 -7.92 -2.10
N LEU A 146 -0.16 -7.39 -1.52
CA LEU A 146 1.13 -7.32 -2.19
C LEU A 146 1.68 -8.73 -2.50
N ARG A 147 1.50 -9.68 -1.59
CA ARG A 147 1.84 -11.09 -1.80
C ARG A 147 1.05 -11.67 -2.98
N GLN A 148 -0.26 -11.41 -3.05
CA GLN A 148 -1.12 -11.85 -4.16
C GLN A 148 -0.70 -11.24 -5.49
N LEU A 149 -0.42 -9.94 -5.55
CA LEU A 149 0.06 -9.27 -6.76
C LEU A 149 1.41 -9.83 -7.22
N ARG A 150 2.37 -10.02 -6.31
CA ARG A 150 3.66 -10.65 -6.59
C ARG A 150 3.48 -12.06 -7.15
N HIS A 151 2.57 -12.84 -6.58
CA HIS A 151 2.25 -14.20 -7.04
C HIS A 151 1.70 -14.19 -8.46
N ALA A 152 0.76 -13.29 -8.76
CA ALA A 152 0.18 -13.14 -10.10
C ALA A 152 1.25 -12.75 -11.14
N LEU A 153 2.08 -11.75 -10.82
CA LEU A 153 3.18 -11.34 -11.70
C LEU A 153 4.19 -12.45 -11.95
N ALA A 154 4.55 -13.21 -10.91
CA ALA A 154 5.50 -14.32 -11.03
C ALA A 154 4.92 -15.51 -11.83
N THR A 155 3.62 -15.76 -11.74
CA THR A 155 2.93 -16.77 -12.57
C THR A 155 3.04 -16.41 -14.04
N VAL A 156 2.66 -15.18 -14.40
CA VAL A 156 2.77 -14.70 -15.79
C VAL A 156 4.23 -14.66 -16.25
N ALA A 157 5.16 -14.31 -15.35
CA ALA A 157 6.58 -14.28 -15.66
C ALA A 157 7.13 -15.69 -15.95
N LEU A 158 6.70 -16.70 -15.22
CA LEU A 158 7.11 -18.10 -15.44
C LEU A 158 6.63 -18.60 -16.82
N ASP A 159 5.38 -18.32 -17.15
CA ASP A 159 4.80 -18.72 -18.44
C ASP A 159 5.46 -17.99 -19.63
N ASN A 160 6.08 -16.84 -19.36
CA ASN A 160 6.73 -15.97 -20.35
C ASN A 160 8.24 -15.83 -20.13
N ALA A 161 8.86 -16.82 -19.47
CA ALA A 161 10.29 -16.78 -19.16
C ALA A 161 11.18 -16.73 -20.43
N ALA A 162 10.67 -17.22 -21.56
CA ALA A 162 11.35 -17.22 -22.86
C ALA A 162 10.70 -16.26 -23.89
N THR A 163 9.63 -15.55 -23.54
CA THR A 163 8.97 -14.61 -24.46
C THR A 163 9.83 -13.35 -24.61
N ILE A 164 10.45 -13.18 -25.77
CA ILE A 164 11.39 -12.08 -26.03
C ILE A 164 10.63 -10.79 -26.34
N MET A 165 11.06 -9.71 -25.70
CA MET A 165 10.63 -8.34 -25.96
C MET A 165 11.83 -7.38 -26.03
N PRO A 166 11.67 -6.19 -26.64
CA PRO A 166 12.72 -5.18 -26.58
C PRO A 166 12.82 -4.62 -25.15
N GLY A 167 14.05 -4.56 -24.61
CA GLY A 167 14.35 -3.75 -23.46
C GLY A 167 14.64 -2.32 -23.90
N PHE A 168 14.16 -1.34 -23.13
CA PHE A 168 14.25 0.08 -23.46
C PHE A 168 15.10 0.85 -22.47
N THR A 169 15.91 1.76 -23.00
CA THR A 169 16.45 2.90 -22.26
C THR A 169 16.12 4.17 -23.04
N HIS A 170 15.73 5.25 -22.37
CA HIS A 170 15.28 6.48 -23.03
C HIS A 170 14.12 6.27 -24.04
N LEU A 171 13.30 5.23 -23.85
CA LEU A 171 12.28 4.73 -24.78
C LEU A 171 12.84 4.34 -26.18
N GLN A 172 14.16 4.14 -26.27
CA GLN A 172 14.80 3.54 -27.45
C GLN A 172 15.08 2.07 -27.20
N VAL A 173 14.97 1.24 -28.25
CA VAL A 173 15.36 -0.17 -28.17
C VAL A 173 16.83 -0.26 -27.80
N ALA A 174 17.13 -1.00 -26.75
CA ALA A 174 18.48 -1.16 -26.23
C ALA A 174 19.00 -2.60 -26.43
N GLN A 175 18.49 -3.51 -25.65
CA GLN A 175 18.88 -4.93 -25.67
C GLN A 175 17.63 -5.82 -25.54
N PRO A 176 17.64 -7.07 -26.09
CA PRO A 176 16.51 -7.97 -25.86
C PRO A 176 16.47 -8.41 -24.39
N VAL A 177 15.25 -8.47 -23.87
CA VAL A 177 14.94 -9.06 -22.56
C VAL A 177 13.82 -10.06 -22.74
N THR A 178 13.40 -10.77 -21.68
CA THR A 178 12.16 -11.52 -21.73
C THR A 178 11.05 -10.79 -20.99
N PHE A 179 9.80 -10.98 -21.40
CA PHE A 179 8.65 -10.41 -20.73
C PHE A 179 8.56 -10.87 -19.27
N GLY A 180 8.90 -12.15 -19.02
CA GLY A 180 9.00 -12.66 -17.65
C GLY A 180 10.05 -11.92 -16.82
N HIS A 181 11.23 -11.64 -17.38
CA HIS A 181 12.26 -10.87 -16.70
C HIS A 181 11.77 -9.45 -16.33
N HIS A 182 11.08 -8.81 -17.25
CA HIS A 182 10.53 -7.46 -17.02
C HIS A 182 9.49 -7.44 -15.89
N LEU A 183 8.55 -8.40 -15.87
CA LEU A 183 7.55 -8.50 -14.81
C LEU A 183 8.15 -8.80 -13.44
N LEU A 184 9.22 -9.60 -13.38
CA LEU A 184 9.93 -9.87 -12.13
C LEU A 184 10.57 -8.62 -11.52
N ALA A 185 10.93 -7.61 -12.31
CA ALA A 185 11.38 -6.33 -11.76
C ALA A 185 10.30 -5.66 -10.89
N TYR A 186 9.04 -5.74 -11.29
CA TYR A 186 7.91 -5.27 -10.49
C TYR A 186 7.65 -6.16 -9.26
N ALA A 187 7.77 -7.48 -9.41
CA ALA A 187 7.66 -8.39 -8.27
C ALA A 187 8.70 -8.07 -7.17
N GLU A 188 9.94 -7.68 -7.56
CA GLU A 188 10.96 -7.19 -6.62
C GLU A 188 10.60 -5.85 -5.98
N MET A 189 10.01 -4.90 -6.72
CA MET A 189 9.55 -3.62 -6.16
C MET A 189 8.49 -3.85 -5.09
N PHE A 190 7.45 -4.64 -5.38
CA PHE A 190 6.39 -4.97 -4.43
C PHE A 190 6.86 -5.86 -3.27
N GLY A 191 7.93 -6.63 -3.44
CA GLY A 191 8.61 -7.33 -2.35
C GLY A 191 9.16 -6.36 -1.32
N ARG A 192 9.92 -5.36 -1.77
CA ARG A 192 10.44 -4.30 -0.90
C ARG A 192 9.34 -3.46 -0.25
N ASP A 193 8.19 -3.31 -0.90
CA ASP A 193 7.05 -2.61 -0.32
C ASP A 193 6.40 -3.40 0.82
N ALA A 194 6.28 -4.72 0.67
CA ALA A 194 5.81 -5.60 1.75
C ALA A 194 6.74 -5.55 2.97
N GLU A 195 8.06 -5.54 2.75
CA GLU A 195 9.05 -5.39 3.83
C GLU A 195 8.91 -4.04 4.55
N ARG A 196 8.72 -2.92 3.81
CA ARG A 196 8.48 -1.60 4.41
C ARG A 196 7.22 -1.57 5.28
N LEU A 197 6.13 -2.17 4.80
CA LEU A 197 4.90 -2.28 5.59
C LEU A 197 5.10 -3.14 6.83
N ALA A 198 5.84 -4.24 6.74
CA ALA A 198 6.18 -5.07 7.90
C ALA A 198 7.02 -4.31 8.92
N ASP A 199 7.96 -3.49 8.47
CA ASP A 199 8.75 -2.60 9.34
C ASP A 199 7.90 -1.52 10.00
N CYS A 200 7.02 -0.87 9.26
CA CYS A 200 6.04 0.09 9.78
C CYS A 200 5.16 -0.57 10.84
N ARG A 201 4.64 -1.76 10.57
CA ARG A 201 3.78 -2.52 11.48
C ARG A 201 4.40 -2.73 12.86
N ARG A 202 5.71 -3.01 12.95
CA ARG A 202 6.40 -3.16 14.24
C ARG A 202 6.36 -1.88 15.07
N ARG A 203 6.45 -0.71 14.43
CA ARG A 203 6.38 0.61 15.11
C ARG A 203 4.95 1.01 15.43
N VAL A 204 3.98 0.66 14.60
CA VAL A 204 2.54 0.79 14.89
C VAL A 204 2.16 -0.03 16.14
N ASN A 205 2.76 -1.22 16.33
CA ASN A 205 2.33 -2.20 17.32
C ASN A 205 2.83 -1.90 18.75
N ARG A 206 2.61 -0.65 19.23
CA ARG A 206 2.90 -0.18 20.58
C ARG A 206 1.67 0.45 21.20
N LEU A 207 1.32 0.04 22.45
CA LEU A 207 0.10 0.46 23.13
C LEU A 207 0.22 1.86 23.75
N PRO A 208 -0.59 2.85 23.35
CA PRO A 208 -0.70 4.14 24.03
C PRO A 208 -1.60 4.09 25.27
N LEU A 209 -2.63 3.24 25.32
CA LEU A 209 -3.66 3.22 26.35
C LEU A 209 -3.05 3.14 27.76
N GLY A 210 -3.57 3.96 28.67
CA GLY A 210 -3.02 4.19 30.00
C GLY A 210 -2.08 5.39 30.10
N ALA A 211 -1.80 6.07 28.98
CA ALA A 211 -1.14 7.39 28.98
C ALA A 211 -2.10 8.51 29.44
N ALA A 212 -3.39 8.22 29.50
CA ALA A 212 -4.47 9.16 29.78
C ALA A 212 -4.41 10.42 28.88
N ALA A 213 -4.61 11.62 29.43
CA ALA A 213 -4.56 12.83 28.61
C ALA A 213 -3.15 13.15 28.10
N LEU A 214 -2.12 12.96 28.95
CA LEU A 214 -0.70 13.20 28.65
C LEU A 214 0.29 12.77 29.77
N ALA A 215 -0.19 12.66 31.01
CA ALA A 215 0.66 12.49 32.19
C ALA A 215 0.48 11.12 32.90
N GLY A 216 -0.25 10.20 32.27
CA GLY A 216 -0.66 8.95 32.91
C GLY A 216 -1.82 9.17 33.89
N THR A 217 -2.01 8.22 34.80
CA THR A 217 -3.10 8.23 35.79
C THR A 217 -2.58 7.83 37.16
N SER A 218 -3.24 8.29 38.23
CA SER A 218 -2.97 7.89 39.60
C SER A 218 -3.55 6.53 40.00
N PHE A 219 -4.41 5.93 39.14
CA PHE A 219 -4.92 4.60 39.37
C PHE A 219 -3.85 3.53 39.12
N PRO A 220 -3.86 2.42 39.86
CA PRO A 220 -2.88 1.32 39.70
C PRO A 220 -3.23 0.43 38.49
N ILE A 221 -3.22 1.03 37.28
CA ILE A 221 -3.54 0.32 36.04
C ILE A 221 -2.40 -0.61 35.61
N ASP A 222 -2.75 -1.72 34.94
CA ASP A 222 -1.82 -2.67 34.33
C ASP A 222 -1.83 -2.53 32.80
N ARG A 223 -0.95 -1.70 32.27
CA ARG A 223 -0.80 -1.45 30.82
C ARG A 223 -0.29 -2.68 30.07
N GLU A 224 0.58 -3.48 30.69
CA GLU A 224 1.14 -4.68 30.05
C GLU A 224 0.06 -5.75 29.85
N ARG A 225 -0.86 -5.90 30.79
CA ARG A 225 -2.04 -6.75 30.62
C ARG A 225 -2.87 -6.32 29.42
N VAL A 226 -3.15 -5.03 29.29
CA VAL A 226 -3.92 -4.48 28.15
C VAL A 226 -3.17 -4.71 26.83
N ALA A 227 -1.86 -4.45 26.80
CA ALA A 227 -1.01 -4.69 25.63
C ALA A 227 -1.09 -6.16 25.19
N LYS A 228 -0.95 -7.10 26.12
CA LYS A 228 -1.04 -8.53 25.84
C LYS A 228 -2.43 -8.92 25.32
N THR A 229 -3.51 -8.43 25.93
CA THR A 229 -4.87 -8.71 25.52
C THR A 229 -5.17 -8.23 24.10
N LEU A 230 -4.65 -7.06 23.73
CA LEU A 230 -4.82 -6.45 22.41
C LEU A 230 -3.76 -6.89 21.38
N GLY A 231 -2.78 -7.72 21.77
CA GLY A 231 -1.73 -8.21 20.86
C GLY A 231 -0.70 -7.15 20.47
N PHE A 232 -0.47 -6.14 21.31
CA PHE A 232 0.64 -5.21 21.14
C PHE A 232 1.96 -5.82 21.65
N ASP A 233 3.08 -5.47 21.03
CA ASP A 233 4.43 -5.93 21.39
C ASP A 233 4.98 -5.26 22.67
N GLY A 234 4.20 -4.38 23.28
CA GLY A 234 4.52 -3.67 24.51
C GLY A 234 3.86 -2.29 24.54
N VAL A 235 4.16 -1.53 25.59
CA VAL A 235 3.58 -0.21 25.84
C VAL A 235 4.46 0.93 25.33
N CYS A 236 3.87 2.07 24.99
CA CYS A 236 4.59 3.33 24.79
C CYS A 236 5.19 3.79 26.12
N ARG A 237 6.49 4.13 26.12
CA ARG A 237 7.26 4.36 27.35
C ARG A 237 7.12 5.76 27.95
N ASN A 238 6.66 6.72 27.17
CA ASN A 238 6.40 8.08 27.62
C ASN A 238 4.94 8.43 27.33
N SER A 239 4.20 8.88 28.35
CA SER A 239 2.76 9.16 28.24
C SER A 239 2.46 10.38 27.38
N LEU A 240 3.35 11.38 27.36
CA LEU A 240 3.19 12.58 26.56
C LEU A 240 3.39 12.29 25.07
N ASP A 241 4.43 11.52 24.74
CA ASP A 241 4.71 11.03 23.40
C ASP A 241 3.61 10.09 22.89
N ALA A 242 3.10 9.19 23.73
CA ALA A 242 2.09 8.19 23.40
C ALA A 242 0.81 8.78 22.81
N VAL A 243 0.40 9.97 23.24
CA VAL A 243 -0.79 10.66 22.76
C VAL A 243 -0.51 11.68 21.66
N SER A 244 0.76 12.07 21.50
CA SER A 244 1.22 13.05 20.51
C SER A 244 1.66 12.40 19.19
N ASP A 245 2.30 11.24 19.26
CA ASP A 245 2.93 10.56 18.13
C ASP A 245 1.95 10.24 16.99
N ARG A 246 2.35 10.62 15.78
CA ARG A 246 1.72 10.25 14.50
C ARG A 246 2.76 9.80 13.48
N ASP A 247 4.01 9.56 13.90
CA ASP A 247 5.07 9.10 13.01
C ASP A 247 4.67 7.81 12.29
N PHE A 248 3.99 6.91 12.99
CA PHE A 248 3.50 5.66 12.44
C PHE A 248 2.51 5.86 11.27
N ALA A 249 1.68 6.90 11.32
CA ALA A 249 0.74 7.24 10.24
C ALA A 249 1.48 7.88 9.05
N ILE A 250 2.44 8.77 9.32
CA ILE A 250 3.31 9.35 8.30
C ILE A 250 4.14 8.27 7.61
N GLU A 251 4.74 7.37 8.36
CA GLU A 251 5.51 6.25 7.84
C GLU A 251 4.66 5.34 6.95
N PHE A 252 3.45 5.01 7.39
CA PHE A 252 2.51 4.26 6.58
C PHE A 252 2.16 4.98 5.27
N CYS A 253 1.83 6.28 5.33
CA CYS A 253 1.54 7.06 4.12
C CYS A 253 2.76 7.17 3.19
N ALA A 254 3.97 7.23 3.73
CA ALA A 254 5.20 7.20 2.94
C ALA A 254 5.40 5.84 2.23
N ALA A 255 5.13 4.73 2.92
CA ALA A 255 5.13 3.40 2.30
C ALA A 255 4.04 3.28 1.24
N GLY A 256 2.82 3.77 1.52
CA GLY A 256 1.71 3.82 0.56
C GLY A 256 2.04 4.65 -0.69
N ALA A 257 2.73 5.77 -0.52
CA ALA A 257 3.18 6.61 -1.64
C ALA A 257 4.21 5.87 -2.53
N LEU A 258 5.11 5.06 -1.95
CA LEU A 258 6.03 4.22 -2.72
C LEU A 258 5.30 3.09 -3.45
N ILE A 259 4.35 2.41 -2.80
CA ILE A 259 3.51 1.38 -3.44
C ILE A 259 2.81 1.98 -4.67
N MET A 260 2.12 3.11 -4.50
CA MET A 260 1.43 3.78 -5.60
C MET A 260 2.40 4.28 -6.70
N THR A 261 3.63 4.64 -6.35
CA THR A 261 4.66 5.00 -7.33
C THR A 261 5.06 3.78 -8.17
N HIS A 262 5.20 2.60 -7.58
CA HIS A 262 5.48 1.36 -8.31
C HIS A 262 4.29 0.95 -9.18
N ASP A 263 3.07 1.03 -8.64
CA ASP A 263 1.83 0.80 -9.42
C ASP A 263 1.70 1.78 -10.58
N SER A 264 2.04 3.05 -10.38
CA SER A 264 2.02 4.07 -11.45
C SER A 264 3.02 3.75 -12.56
N ARG A 265 4.21 3.26 -12.23
CA ARG A 265 5.20 2.84 -13.23
C ARG A 265 4.71 1.62 -14.04
N LEU A 266 4.19 0.61 -13.35
CA LEU A 266 3.58 -0.55 -14.03
C LEU A 266 2.40 -0.11 -14.91
N SER A 267 1.56 0.77 -14.40
CA SER A 267 0.43 1.36 -15.13
C SER A 267 0.86 2.06 -16.42
N GLU A 268 1.92 2.86 -16.36
CA GLU A 268 2.47 3.55 -17.54
C GLU A 268 2.84 2.55 -18.63
N GLU A 269 3.55 1.48 -18.28
CA GLU A 269 3.95 0.44 -19.22
C GLU A 269 2.75 -0.35 -19.75
N LEU A 270 1.77 -0.70 -18.90
CA LEU A 270 0.55 -1.39 -19.34
C LEU A 270 -0.24 -0.54 -20.36
N VAL A 271 -0.36 0.77 -20.14
CA VAL A 271 -1.01 1.71 -21.06
C VAL A 271 -0.25 1.77 -22.39
N LEU A 272 1.07 1.91 -22.34
CA LEU A 272 1.92 1.92 -23.55
C LEU A 272 1.82 0.61 -24.31
N TRP A 273 1.96 -0.54 -23.61
CA TRP A 273 1.95 -1.85 -24.22
C TRP A 273 0.58 -2.24 -24.81
N MET A 274 -0.52 -1.74 -24.24
CA MET A 274 -1.86 -1.98 -24.76
C MET A 274 -2.17 -1.09 -25.98
N SER A 275 -1.47 0.05 -26.13
CA SER A 275 -1.68 0.93 -27.28
C SER A 275 -1.51 0.18 -28.60
N PRO A 276 -2.40 0.36 -29.60
CA PRO A 276 -2.24 -0.27 -30.92
C PRO A 276 -0.93 0.05 -31.63
N ARG A 277 -0.24 1.12 -31.23
CA ARG A 277 1.07 1.50 -31.76
C ARG A 277 2.19 0.60 -31.27
N VAL A 278 2.04 0.01 -30.10
CA VAL A 278 3.00 -0.91 -29.47
C VAL A 278 2.46 -2.35 -29.52
N GLY A 279 1.29 -2.58 -28.99
CA GLY A 279 0.51 -3.81 -29.16
C GLY A 279 1.14 -5.05 -28.52
N PHE A 280 1.86 -4.91 -27.38
CA PHE A 280 2.54 -6.03 -26.73
C PHE A 280 1.62 -6.90 -25.87
N ILE A 281 0.55 -6.29 -25.33
CA ILE A 281 -0.42 -6.98 -24.49
C ILE A 281 -1.86 -6.61 -24.84
N ASP A 282 -2.80 -7.34 -24.25
CA ASP A 282 -4.19 -6.92 -24.09
C ASP A 282 -4.66 -7.20 -22.68
N LEU A 283 -5.52 -6.33 -22.15
CA LEU A 283 -6.15 -6.48 -20.84
C LEU A 283 -7.58 -7.03 -21.01
N ALA A 284 -8.05 -7.79 -20.02
CA ALA A 284 -9.42 -8.28 -20.04
C ALA A 284 -10.44 -7.12 -20.05
N ASP A 285 -11.55 -7.31 -20.73
CA ASP A 285 -12.56 -6.25 -20.96
C ASP A 285 -13.09 -5.64 -19.66
N ARG A 286 -13.17 -6.42 -18.58
CA ARG A 286 -13.61 -5.96 -17.28
C ARG A 286 -12.73 -4.87 -16.64
N PHE A 287 -11.51 -4.66 -17.14
CA PHE A 287 -10.57 -3.60 -16.69
C PHE A 287 -10.49 -2.42 -17.65
N CYS A 288 -11.34 -2.44 -18.69
CA CYS A 288 -11.31 -1.46 -19.77
C CYS A 288 -12.69 -0.85 -19.96
N THR A 289 -12.74 0.33 -20.59
CA THR A 289 -14.00 0.92 -21.04
C THR A 289 -13.98 1.17 -22.55
N GLY A 290 -15.18 1.27 -23.12
CA GLY A 290 -15.39 1.68 -24.50
C GLY A 290 -15.49 3.21 -24.63
N SER A 291 -15.81 3.65 -25.84
CA SER A 291 -16.14 5.05 -26.12
C SER A 291 -17.62 5.17 -26.51
N SER A 292 -18.29 6.22 -26.04
CA SER A 292 -19.67 6.51 -26.39
C SER A 292 -19.87 6.88 -27.87
N ILE A 293 -18.80 7.25 -28.58
CA ILE A 293 -18.84 7.70 -29.99
C ILE A 293 -17.96 6.86 -30.90
N MET A 294 -16.92 6.16 -30.35
CA MET A 294 -15.99 5.37 -31.16
C MET A 294 -16.12 3.89 -30.79
N PRO A 295 -16.91 3.09 -31.55
CA PRO A 295 -17.24 1.71 -31.17
C PRO A 295 -16.04 0.75 -31.17
N GLN A 296 -14.95 1.10 -31.84
CA GLN A 296 -13.71 0.31 -31.91
C GLN A 296 -12.75 0.58 -30.74
N LYS A 297 -13.03 1.61 -29.92
CA LYS A 297 -12.07 2.07 -28.88
C LYS A 297 -12.19 1.25 -27.61
N LYS A 298 -11.06 0.82 -27.09
CA LYS A 298 -10.90 0.12 -25.79
C LYS A 298 -9.84 0.86 -24.96
N ASN A 299 -10.25 1.44 -23.84
CA ASN A 299 -9.38 2.27 -23.00
C ASN A 299 -8.89 1.46 -21.78
N PRO A 300 -7.61 1.58 -21.39
CA PRO A 300 -7.06 0.94 -20.21
C PRO A 300 -7.32 1.79 -18.94
N ASP A 301 -8.59 1.99 -18.57
CA ASP A 301 -8.98 2.94 -17.52
C ASP A 301 -8.42 2.61 -16.15
N VAL A 302 -8.27 1.32 -15.79
CA VAL A 302 -7.74 0.91 -14.49
C VAL A 302 -6.30 1.40 -14.31
N PRO A 303 -5.33 1.08 -15.18
CA PRO A 303 -3.97 1.60 -15.03
C PRO A 303 -3.90 3.12 -15.19
N GLU A 304 -4.70 3.75 -16.06
CA GLU A 304 -4.72 5.21 -16.15
C GLU A 304 -5.16 5.86 -14.84
N LEU A 305 -6.21 5.32 -14.21
CA LEU A 305 -6.71 5.86 -12.94
C LEU A 305 -5.74 5.62 -11.79
N ALA A 306 -5.03 4.49 -11.76
CA ALA A 306 -4.00 4.21 -10.76
C ALA A 306 -2.87 5.27 -10.81
N ARG A 307 -2.42 5.67 -12.00
CA ARG A 307 -1.48 6.80 -12.17
C ARG A 307 -2.03 8.09 -11.55
N GLY A 308 -3.31 8.41 -11.79
CA GLY A 308 -3.96 9.58 -11.22
C GLY A 308 -4.06 9.54 -9.69
N LYS A 309 -4.47 8.39 -9.14
CA LYS A 309 -4.62 8.18 -7.68
C LYS A 309 -3.30 8.29 -6.92
N THR A 310 -2.16 8.04 -7.55
CA THR A 310 -0.83 8.21 -6.95
C THR A 310 -0.61 9.63 -6.41
N GLY A 311 -1.04 10.65 -7.16
CA GLY A 311 -0.95 12.04 -6.72
C GLY A 311 -1.76 12.34 -5.46
N ARG A 312 -2.92 11.69 -5.30
CA ARG A 312 -3.78 11.81 -4.12
C ARG A 312 -3.10 11.24 -2.87
N VAL A 313 -2.52 10.05 -2.96
CA VAL A 313 -1.78 9.42 -1.85
C VAL A 313 -0.55 10.24 -1.45
N ASN A 314 0.19 10.76 -2.44
CA ASN A 314 1.29 11.68 -2.18
C ASN A 314 0.82 12.96 -1.46
N GLY A 315 -0.35 13.50 -1.83
CA GLY A 315 -0.96 14.64 -1.16
C GLY A 315 -1.28 14.36 0.31
N ASN A 316 -1.80 13.17 0.63
CA ASN A 316 -2.11 12.76 2.01
C ASN A 316 -0.83 12.68 2.87
N LEU A 317 0.28 12.17 2.33
CA LEU A 317 1.57 12.18 3.02
C LEU A 317 2.05 13.59 3.34
N VAL A 318 1.98 14.50 2.37
CA VAL A 318 2.38 15.90 2.55
C VAL A 318 1.47 16.60 3.57
N ALA A 319 0.17 16.32 3.56
CA ALA A 319 -0.78 16.85 4.52
C ALA A 319 -0.43 16.42 5.96
N LEU A 320 -0.14 15.14 6.19
CA LEU A 320 0.26 14.62 7.52
C LEU A 320 1.59 15.20 8.01
N LEU A 321 2.59 15.30 7.14
CA LEU A 321 3.86 15.97 7.47
C LEU A 321 3.64 17.43 7.86
N THR A 322 2.76 18.12 7.15
CA THR A 322 2.42 19.53 7.38
C THR A 322 1.65 19.68 8.70
N LEU A 323 0.72 18.79 8.98
CA LEU A 323 -0.04 18.72 10.23
C LEU A 323 0.89 18.67 11.44
N MET A 324 1.86 17.77 11.43
CA MET A 324 2.71 17.52 12.60
C MET A 324 3.85 18.50 12.80
N LYS A 325 4.32 19.18 11.75
CA LYS A 325 5.54 20.02 11.78
C LYS A 325 5.56 21.16 12.78
N GLY A 326 4.42 21.62 13.24
CA GLY A 326 4.32 22.84 14.11
C GLY A 326 3.49 22.64 15.36
N GLN A 327 3.02 21.43 15.64
CA GLN A 327 2.24 21.15 16.84
C GLN A 327 3.13 21.06 18.09
N PRO A 328 2.70 21.62 19.23
CA PRO A 328 3.30 21.27 20.53
C PRO A 328 2.95 19.82 20.90
N LEU A 329 3.68 19.28 21.87
CA LEU A 329 3.44 17.91 22.36
C LEU A 329 2.03 17.75 22.97
N ALA A 330 1.65 16.52 23.21
CA ALA A 330 0.34 16.04 23.62
C ALA A 330 -0.67 16.09 22.45
N TYR A 331 -1.93 16.28 22.77
CA TYR A 331 -3.02 16.29 21.78
C TYR A 331 -3.53 17.72 21.54
N ASN A 332 -3.62 18.10 20.28
CA ASN A 332 -4.29 19.28 19.82
C ASN A 332 -5.43 18.88 18.89
N LYS A 333 -6.46 19.73 18.75
CA LYS A 333 -7.62 19.42 17.87
C LYS A 333 -7.20 19.21 16.41
N ASP A 334 -6.07 19.77 16.00
CA ASP A 334 -5.40 19.51 14.71
C ASP A 334 -5.27 18.02 14.40
N ASN A 335 -4.99 17.19 15.41
CA ASN A 335 -4.88 15.73 15.25
C ASN A 335 -6.18 15.04 14.79
N GLN A 336 -7.32 15.73 14.69
CA GLN A 336 -8.49 15.18 14.03
C GLN A 336 -8.27 14.98 12.53
N GLU A 337 -7.44 15.85 11.92
CA GLU A 337 -7.09 15.81 10.50
C GLU A 337 -6.11 14.66 10.14
N ASP A 338 -5.60 13.91 11.12
CA ASP A 338 -4.72 12.76 10.88
C ASP A 338 -5.44 11.57 10.22
N LYS A 339 -6.78 11.50 10.34
CA LYS A 339 -7.58 10.32 10.01
C LYS A 339 -8.02 10.26 8.56
N GLU A 340 -8.60 11.34 8.03
CA GLU A 340 -9.19 11.32 6.68
C GLU A 340 -8.15 10.98 5.62
N GLY A 341 -6.99 11.64 5.63
CA GLY A 341 -5.89 11.34 4.71
C GLY A 341 -5.31 9.93 4.89
N LEU A 342 -5.23 9.45 6.14
CA LEU A 342 -4.79 8.09 6.45
C LEU A 342 -5.78 7.04 5.92
N PHE A 343 -7.07 7.22 6.21
CA PHE A 343 -8.13 6.32 5.75
C PHE A 343 -8.22 6.28 4.24
N ASP A 344 -8.16 7.43 3.59
CA ASP A 344 -8.15 7.56 2.14
C ASP A 344 -6.93 6.88 1.49
N THR A 345 -5.76 6.99 2.12
CA THR A 345 -4.55 6.30 1.67
C THR A 345 -4.74 4.78 1.74
N VAL A 346 -5.23 4.26 2.87
CA VAL A 346 -5.49 2.82 3.04
C VAL A 346 -6.47 2.32 1.97
N ASP A 347 -7.62 2.99 1.82
CA ASP A 347 -8.65 2.58 0.87
C ASP A 347 -8.12 2.61 -0.57
N THR A 348 -7.40 3.68 -0.93
CA THR A 348 -6.83 3.84 -2.28
C THR A 348 -5.80 2.75 -2.59
N VAL A 349 -4.87 2.48 -1.68
CA VAL A 349 -3.83 1.45 -1.87
C VAL A 349 -4.47 0.06 -1.91
N ARG A 350 -5.40 -0.25 -0.99
CA ARG A 350 -6.09 -1.53 -0.92
C ARG A 350 -6.84 -1.84 -2.22
N ASP A 351 -7.67 -0.90 -2.68
CA ASP A 351 -8.45 -1.09 -3.90
C ASP A 351 -7.54 -1.25 -5.12
N THR A 352 -6.47 -0.45 -5.22
CA THR A 352 -5.50 -0.55 -6.31
C THR A 352 -4.81 -1.92 -6.33
N LEU A 353 -4.26 -2.37 -5.21
CA LEU A 353 -3.59 -3.68 -5.12
C LEU A 353 -4.55 -4.84 -5.42
N THR A 354 -5.80 -4.76 -4.94
CA THR A 354 -6.82 -5.78 -5.21
C THR A 354 -7.10 -5.91 -6.70
N ILE A 355 -7.30 -4.78 -7.38
CA ILE A 355 -7.57 -4.75 -8.82
C ILE A 355 -6.34 -5.22 -9.61
N PHE A 356 -5.15 -4.77 -9.23
CA PHE A 356 -3.90 -5.13 -9.93
C PHE A 356 -3.56 -6.61 -9.80
N ALA A 357 -3.81 -7.24 -8.67
CA ALA A 357 -3.60 -8.68 -8.51
C ALA A 357 -4.48 -9.50 -9.48
N ASP A 358 -5.77 -9.13 -9.64
CA ASP A 358 -6.67 -9.78 -10.59
C ASP A 358 -6.32 -9.42 -12.05
N MET A 359 -5.97 -8.16 -12.32
CA MET A 359 -5.63 -7.69 -13.66
C MET A 359 -4.33 -8.33 -14.17
N ALA A 360 -3.30 -8.42 -13.32
CA ALA A 360 -2.01 -9.00 -13.68
C ALA A 360 -2.13 -10.47 -14.12
N ALA A 361 -2.93 -11.25 -13.39
CA ALA A 361 -3.19 -12.66 -13.74
C ALA A 361 -3.88 -12.85 -15.11
N GLY A 362 -4.58 -11.82 -15.59
CA GLY A 362 -5.34 -11.85 -16.86
C GLY A 362 -4.66 -11.18 -18.06
N ILE A 363 -3.39 -10.78 -17.96
CA ILE A 363 -2.64 -10.17 -19.06
C ILE A 363 -2.51 -11.16 -20.23
N LYS A 364 -2.96 -10.75 -21.41
CA LYS A 364 -2.80 -11.50 -22.67
C LYS A 364 -1.57 -11.01 -23.41
N VAL A 365 -0.57 -11.85 -23.51
CA VAL A 365 0.72 -11.53 -24.14
C VAL A 365 0.64 -11.72 -25.64
N LYS A 366 1.16 -10.76 -26.42
CA LYS A 366 1.26 -10.80 -27.87
C LYS A 366 2.73 -10.97 -28.27
N ALA A 367 3.23 -12.19 -28.07
CA ALA A 367 4.64 -12.55 -28.22
C ALA A 367 5.21 -12.20 -29.61
N ASP A 368 4.45 -12.39 -30.68
CA ASP A 368 4.89 -12.08 -32.05
C ASP A 368 5.15 -10.59 -32.24
N ASN A 369 4.30 -9.72 -31.66
CA ASN A 369 4.48 -8.26 -31.73
C ASN A 369 5.72 -7.82 -30.92
N MET A 370 5.93 -8.40 -29.72
CA MET A 370 7.10 -8.15 -28.91
C MET A 370 8.38 -8.54 -29.64
N ARG A 371 8.38 -9.74 -30.24
CA ARG A 371 9.52 -10.24 -31.01
C ARG A 371 9.80 -9.37 -32.22
N ALA A 372 8.79 -9.00 -33.00
CA ALA A 372 8.94 -8.11 -34.16
C ALA A 372 9.52 -6.75 -33.77
N ALA A 373 9.11 -6.20 -32.62
CA ALA A 373 9.69 -4.94 -32.12
C ALA A 373 11.15 -5.12 -31.64
N ALA A 374 11.50 -6.28 -31.08
CA ALA A 374 12.87 -6.57 -30.62
C ALA A 374 13.86 -6.76 -31.79
N LEU A 375 13.38 -7.07 -32.99
CA LEU A 375 14.19 -7.14 -34.21
C LEU A 375 14.50 -5.74 -34.80
N GLN A 376 13.92 -4.68 -34.24
CA GLN A 376 14.20 -3.31 -34.67
C GLN A 376 15.27 -2.68 -33.79
N GLY A 377 16.11 -1.79 -34.38
CA GLY A 377 17.04 -0.98 -33.61
C GLY A 377 18.32 -1.68 -33.18
N PHE A 378 18.75 -2.72 -33.91
CA PHE A 378 20.03 -3.40 -33.70
C PHE A 378 20.24 -3.91 -32.27
N ALA A 379 19.23 -4.53 -31.69
CA ALA A 379 19.21 -4.93 -30.28
C ALA A 379 20.36 -5.88 -29.89
N THR A 380 20.99 -6.57 -30.84
CA THR A 380 22.11 -7.52 -30.65
C THR A 380 23.49 -6.87 -30.90
N ALA A 381 23.57 -5.57 -31.18
CA ALA A 381 24.84 -4.89 -31.47
C ALA A 381 25.85 -5.01 -30.33
N THR A 382 25.40 -4.91 -29.07
CA THR A 382 26.27 -5.12 -27.90
C THR A 382 26.80 -6.55 -27.83
N ASP A 383 26.01 -7.53 -28.23
CA ASP A 383 26.41 -8.94 -28.24
C ASP A 383 27.53 -9.21 -29.25
N LEU A 384 27.52 -8.50 -30.41
CA LEU A 384 28.60 -8.55 -31.39
C LEU A 384 29.89 -7.90 -30.83
N ALA A 385 29.78 -6.78 -30.12
CA ALA A 385 30.94 -6.17 -29.47
C ALA A 385 31.56 -7.08 -28.42
N ASP A 386 30.72 -7.70 -27.55
CA ASP A 386 31.15 -8.65 -26.53
C ASP A 386 31.77 -9.90 -27.16
N TYR A 387 31.25 -10.37 -28.28
CA TYR A 387 31.80 -11.48 -29.04
C TYR A 387 33.23 -11.17 -29.51
N LEU A 388 33.48 -9.99 -30.05
CA LEU A 388 34.81 -9.57 -30.46
C LEU A 388 35.77 -9.46 -29.26
N VAL A 389 35.29 -8.92 -28.14
CA VAL A 389 36.07 -8.84 -26.88
C VAL A 389 36.51 -10.20 -26.39
N LYS A 390 35.60 -11.21 -26.39
CA LYS A 390 35.90 -12.59 -26.03
C LYS A 390 36.95 -13.22 -26.94
N ARG A 391 37.19 -12.64 -28.14
CA ARG A 391 38.22 -13.04 -29.11
C ARG A 391 39.49 -12.21 -29.04
N GLY A 392 39.64 -11.37 -27.99
CA GLY A 392 40.84 -10.61 -27.70
C GLY A 392 40.86 -9.20 -28.28
N VAL A 393 39.79 -8.73 -28.90
CA VAL A 393 39.68 -7.35 -29.37
C VAL A 393 39.42 -6.42 -28.19
N PRO A 394 40.17 -5.32 -28.01
CA PRO A 394 39.84 -4.35 -26.96
C PRO A 394 38.44 -3.80 -27.10
N PHE A 395 37.73 -3.58 -25.99
CA PHE A 395 36.33 -3.19 -26.03
C PHE A 395 36.05 -1.92 -26.85
N ARG A 396 36.92 -0.91 -26.78
CA ARG A 396 36.75 0.33 -27.56
C ARG A 396 36.82 0.07 -29.05
N ASP A 397 37.78 -0.75 -29.48
CA ASP A 397 37.95 -1.12 -30.88
C ASP A 397 36.77 -1.98 -31.37
N ALA A 398 36.33 -2.94 -30.54
CA ALA A 398 35.14 -3.74 -30.82
C ALA A 398 33.89 -2.89 -30.98
N HIS A 399 33.70 -1.88 -30.11
CA HIS A 399 32.58 -0.94 -30.18
C HIS A 399 32.64 -0.11 -31.50
N GLU A 400 33.80 0.38 -31.90
CA GLU A 400 33.95 1.14 -33.14
C GLU A 400 33.65 0.27 -34.38
N VAL A 401 34.15 -0.95 -34.41
CA VAL A 401 33.84 -1.94 -35.46
C VAL A 401 32.33 -2.16 -35.59
N VAL A 402 31.64 -2.39 -34.49
CA VAL A 402 30.18 -2.62 -34.47
C VAL A 402 29.43 -1.35 -34.87
N ALA A 403 29.87 -0.15 -34.43
CA ALA A 403 29.24 1.10 -34.82
C ALA A 403 29.30 1.33 -36.34
N HIS A 404 30.41 0.95 -37.00
CA HIS A 404 30.52 0.99 -38.45
C HIS A 404 29.53 -0.01 -39.11
N ALA A 405 29.46 -1.24 -38.63
CA ALA A 405 28.54 -2.25 -39.15
C ALA A 405 27.07 -1.80 -39.01
N VAL A 406 26.69 -1.24 -37.87
CA VAL A 406 25.32 -0.70 -37.63
C VAL A 406 25.03 0.42 -38.62
N ARG A 407 25.91 1.40 -38.77
CA ARG A 407 25.70 2.52 -39.72
C ARG A 407 25.50 2.03 -41.16
N ASP A 408 26.30 1.04 -41.58
CA ASP A 408 26.22 0.49 -42.95
C ASP A 408 24.90 -0.30 -43.11
N CYS A 409 24.45 -1.03 -42.08
CA CYS A 409 23.15 -1.71 -42.07
C CYS A 409 21.97 -0.71 -42.11
N GLU A 410 22.07 0.41 -41.37
CA GLU A 410 21.05 1.47 -41.43
C GLU A 410 20.89 2.02 -42.86
N GLN A 411 22.01 2.29 -43.56
CA GLN A 411 22.00 2.79 -44.94
C GLN A 411 21.41 1.75 -45.92
N ARG A 412 21.61 0.47 -45.65
CA ARG A 412 21.13 -0.66 -46.47
C ARG A 412 19.68 -1.09 -46.10
N GLY A 413 19.16 -0.66 -44.97
CA GLY A 413 17.85 -1.09 -44.47
C GLY A 413 17.80 -2.55 -44.07
N CYS A 414 18.88 -3.11 -43.52
CA CYS A 414 18.99 -4.48 -43.03
C CYS A 414 19.47 -4.51 -41.57
N ASP A 415 19.32 -5.66 -40.89
CA ASP A 415 19.87 -5.89 -39.55
C ASP A 415 21.26 -6.52 -39.60
N LEU A 416 22.04 -6.47 -38.49
CA LEU A 416 23.34 -7.12 -38.35
C LEU A 416 23.26 -8.63 -38.62
N ALA A 417 22.12 -9.26 -38.24
CA ALA A 417 21.89 -10.69 -38.46
C ALA A 417 21.67 -11.05 -39.93
N ASP A 418 21.35 -10.09 -40.79
CA ASP A 418 21.16 -10.30 -42.24
C ASP A 418 22.49 -10.31 -43.02
N LEU A 419 23.58 -9.87 -42.37
CA LEU A 419 24.89 -9.85 -43.00
C LEU A 419 25.46 -11.26 -43.16
N SER A 420 25.99 -11.56 -44.33
CA SER A 420 26.75 -12.80 -44.57
C SER A 420 28.03 -12.87 -43.73
N LEU A 421 28.56 -14.05 -43.52
CA LEU A 421 29.83 -14.23 -42.78
C LEU A 421 30.98 -13.46 -43.42
N ASP A 422 31.03 -13.38 -44.75
CA ASP A 422 32.09 -12.64 -45.45
C ASP A 422 31.98 -11.13 -45.26
N GLU A 423 30.75 -10.59 -45.24
CA GLU A 423 30.49 -9.19 -44.92
C GLU A 423 30.87 -8.87 -43.47
N LEU A 424 30.51 -9.75 -42.52
CA LEU A 424 30.88 -9.58 -41.11
C LEU A 424 32.41 -9.64 -40.92
N LYS A 425 33.10 -10.57 -41.61
CA LYS A 425 34.59 -10.67 -41.60
C LYS A 425 35.27 -9.44 -42.19
N ALA A 426 34.63 -8.73 -43.09
CA ALA A 426 35.17 -7.49 -43.63
C ALA A 426 35.31 -6.38 -42.57
N TYR A 427 34.46 -6.39 -41.54
CA TYR A 427 34.62 -5.47 -40.40
C TYR A 427 35.71 -5.92 -39.43
N HIS A 428 35.85 -7.24 -39.19
CA HIS A 428 36.93 -7.75 -38.35
C HIS A 428 37.25 -9.23 -38.66
N PRO A 429 38.52 -9.56 -38.95
CA PRO A 429 38.90 -10.91 -39.42
C PRO A 429 38.78 -12.02 -38.38
N THR A 430 38.63 -11.69 -37.08
CA THR A 430 38.43 -12.71 -36.02
C THR A 430 37.02 -13.24 -35.96
N ILE A 431 36.07 -12.66 -36.74
CA ILE A 431 34.67 -13.12 -36.76
C ILE A 431 34.65 -14.51 -37.42
N GLY A 432 34.05 -15.48 -36.73
CA GLY A 432 33.82 -16.85 -37.19
C GLY A 432 32.34 -17.08 -37.51
N ASP A 433 32.02 -18.27 -38.01
CA ASP A 433 30.68 -18.71 -38.40
C ASP A 433 29.71 -18.83 -37.24
N ASP A 434 30.20 -18.98 -36.02
CA ASP A 434 29.40 -18.98 -34.78
C ASP A 434 28.78 -17.59 -34.42
N VAL A 435 29.17 -16.52 -35.11
CA VAL A 435 28.65 -15.19 -34.89
C VAL A 435 27.13 -15.09 -35.13
N HIS A 436 26.62 -15.86 -36.09
CA HIS A 436 25.17 -15.84 -36.38
C HIS A 436 24.31 -16.33 -35.21
N GLN A 437 24.85 -17.21 -34.33
CA GLN A 437 24.17 -17.62 -33.12
C GLN A 437 24.10 -16.46 -32.09
N VAL A 438 25.16 -15.65 -32.02
CA VAL A 438 25.26 -14.49 -31.12
C VAL A 438 24.30 -13.37 -31.54
N LEU A 439 24.09 -13.21 -32.85
CA LEU A 439 23.24 -12.19 -33.45
C LEU A 439 21.74 -12.54 -33.43
N THR A 440 21.35 -13.72 -32.91
CA THR A 440 19.95 -14.03 -32.69
C THR A 440 19.44 -13.41 -31.38
N LEU A 441 18.16 -13.07 -31.31
CA LEU A 441 17.54 -12.60 -30.08
C LEU A 441 17.64 -13.65 -28.96
N GLU A 442 17.46 -14.93 -29.31
CA GLU A 442 17.59 -16.09 -28.42
C GLU A 442 19.02 -16.22 -27.87
N GLY A 443 20.02 -16.08 -28.75
CA GLY A 443 21.43 -16.11 -28.35
C GLY A 443 21.77 -14.99 -27.38
N SER A 444 21.27 -13.79 -27.65
CA SER A 444 21.44 -12.63 -26.80
C SER A 444 20.90 -12.84 -25.38
N VAL A 445 19.61 -13.18 -25.23
CA VAL A 445 19.03 -13.40 -23.90
C VAL A 445 19.65 -14.59 -23.17
N ALA A 446 19.92 -15.71 -23.88
CA ALA A 446 20.49 -16.93 -23.31
C ALA A 446 21.96 -16.78 -22.85
N ALA A 447 22.69 -15.81 -23.37
CA ALA A 447 24.08 -15.54 -22.98
C ALA A 447 24.21 -14.98 -21.55
N ARG A 448 23.15 -14.38 -20.99
CA ARG A 448 23.15 -13.68 -19.69
C ARG A 448 22.68 -14.61 -18.56
N LYS A 449 23.55 -15.55 -18.15
CA LYS A 449 23.27 -16.65 -17.19
C LYS A 449 23.55 -16.32 -15.73
N HIS A 450 24.10 -15.14 -15.42
CA HIS A 450 24.36 -14.70 -14.06
C HIS A 450 23.05 -14.42 -13.31
N VAL A 451 23.09 -14.36 -11.97
CA VAL A 451 21.95 -13.96 -11.14
C VAL A 451 21.46 -12.58 -11.57
N GLY A 452 20.16 -12.44 -11.82
CA GLY A 452 19.57 -11.21 -12.35
C GLY A 452 19.70 -11.04 -13.86
N GLY A 453 20.25 -12.03 -14.58
CA GLY A 453 20.35 -12.01 -16.05
C GLY A 453 19.06 -12.48 -16.74
N THR A 454 19.00 -12.29 -18.06
CA THR A 454 17.81 -12.51 -18.88
C THR A 454 17.66 -13.92 -19.43
N ALA A 455 18.61 -14.84 -19.15
CA ALA A 455 18.52 -16.20 -19.65
C ALA A 455 17.21 -16.87 -19.18
N PRO A 456 16.44 -17.49 -20.09
CA PRO A 456 15.12 -18.05 -19.75
C PRO A 456 15.11 -18.98 -18.55
N GLU A 457 16.14 -19.80 -18.38
CA GLU A 457 16.31 -20.68 -17.22
C GLU A 457 16.44 -19.89 -15.90
N ARG A 458 17.14 -18.73 -15.91
CA ARG A 458 17.28 -17.87 -14.75
C ARG A 458 15.98 -17.14 -14.43
N VAL A 459 15.29 -16.66 -15.44
CA VAL A 459 13.97 -16.02 -15.30
C VAL A 459 12.97 -17.01 -14.69
N ALA A 460 12.95 -18.26 -15.20
CA ALA A 460 12.09 -19.30 -14.66
C ALA A 460 12.45 -19.69 -13.21
N GLU A 461 13.73 -19.71 -12.87
CA GLU A 461 14.22 -19.96 -11.50
C GLU A 461 13.74 -18.86 -10.54
N GLU A 462 13.93 -17.60 -10.91
CA GLU A 462 13.49 -16.46 -10.10
C GLU A 462 11.96 -16.38 -9.98
N ALA A 463 11.22 -16.67 -11.04
CA ALA A 463 9.77 -16.73 -10.98
C ALA A 463 9.31 -17.81 -9.98
N ARG A 464 9.92 -19.01 -9.99
CA ARG A 464 9.62 -20.07 -9.02
C ARG A 464 10.00 -19.68 -7.59
N ARG A 465 11.12 -18.95 -7.37
CA ARG A 465 11.48 -18.41 -6.05
C ARG A 465 10.38 -17.50 -5.52
N VAL A 466 9.94 -16.54 -6.32
CA VAL A 466 8.86 -15.62 -5.93
C VAL A 466 7.56 -16.37 -5.66
N LEU A 467 7.21 -17.37 -6.49
CA LEU A 467 6.02 -18.21 -6.26
C LEU A 467 6.10 -18.99 -4.95
N GLN A 468 7.27 -19.50 -4.58
CA GLN A 468 7.49 -20.20 -3.30
C GLN A 468 7.35 -19.24 -2.11
N GLU A 469 7.92 -18.02 -2.19
CA GLU A 469 7.79 -16.99 -1.16
C GLU A 469 6.35 -16.49 -0.98
N THR A 470 5.58 -16.50 -2.05
CA THR A 470 4.21 -15.98 -2.10
C THR A 470 3.14 -17.06 -2.04
N ALA A 471 3.50 -18.33 -1.95
CA ALA A 471 2.55 -19.41 -1.73
C ALA A 471 1.73 -19.15 -0.47
N ALA A 472 0.42 -19.43 -0.52
CA ALA A 472 -0.42 -19.33 0.66
C ALA A 472 0.10 -20.30 1.74
N GLN A 473 0.37 -19.77 2.94
CA GLN A 473 0.66 -20.57 4.12
C GLN A 473 -0.61 -21.13 4.72
#